data_8c01b853802ffdaf7470bd0c4157785e
#
_entry.id   8c01b853802ffdaf7470bd0c4157785e
#
_cell.length_a   1.000
_cell.length_b   1.000
_cell.length_c   1.000
_cell.angle_alpha   90.00
_cell.angle_beta   90.00
_cell.angle_gamma   90.00
#
_symmetry.space_group_name_H-M   'P 1'
#
loop_
_entity.id
_entity.type
_entity.pdbx_description
1 polymer ?
#
loop_
_entity_poly.entity_id
_entity_poly.type
_entity_poly.pdbx_seq_one_letter_code
_entity_poly.pdbx_strand_id
1 'polypeptide(L)'
;MGQVSASSSVAVNADPATVLAAIADYQGVRPKILSAHYSEYRVLQGGQGQGTVAAWRLQATKSRSRQVQADVDVAGHTVIEKDANSSLVTNWTVAPAGPGSTVTVKTTWNGAGGVKGFFEKTFAPLGLRKIQNEVLANLKKEVEG
;
A
#
# COMPACT_ATOMS: atom_id res chain seq x y z
N MET A 1 -9.26 21.07 1.88
CA MET A 1 -9.97 20.83 0.76
C MET A 1 -9.11 20.31 -0.38
N GLY A 2 -9.37 19.53 -1.08
CA GLY A 2 -8.55 18.93 -2.07
C GLY A 2 -7.93 17.65 -1.61
N GLN A 3 -7.46 16.93 -2.58
CA GLN A 3 -6.90 15.62 -2.37
C GLN A 3 -5.39 15.73 -2.20
N VAL A 4 -4.88 15.00 -1.22
CA VAL A 4 -3.43 14.90 -0.98
C VAL A 4 -2.98 13.55 -1.51
N SER A 5 -1.79 13.47 -2.08
CA SER A 5 -1.26 12.22 -2.59
C SER A 5 0.22 12.05 -2.31
N ALA A 6 0.63 10.80 -2.24
CA ALA A 6 2.03 10.39 -2.19
C ALA A 6 2.21 9.21 -3.12
N SER A 7 3.30 9.19 -3.87
CA SER A 7 3.54 8.17 -4.87
C SER A 7 5.02 7.81 -4.90
N SER A 8 5.31 6.53 -5.07
CA SER A 8 6.67 6.00 -5.15
C SER A 8 6.71 4.85 -6.14
N SER A 9 7.85 4.59 -6.73
CA SER A 9 8.01 3.52 -7.73
C SER A 9 9.31 2.77 -7.54
N VAL A 10 9.32 1.52 -8.01
CA VAL A 10 10.53 0.71 -8.01
C VAL A 10 10.53 -0.19 -9.25
N ALA A 11 11.71 -0.44 -9.79
CA ALA A 11 11.88 -1.43 -10.85
C ALA A 11 12.11 -2.79 -10.23
N VAL A 12 11.39 -3.81 -10.73
CA VAL A 12 11.48 -5.18 -10.22
C VAL A 12 11.86 -6.10 -11.36
N ASN A 13 12.85 -6.95 -11.14
CA ASN A 13 13.34 -7.88 -12.17
C ASN A 13 12.50 -9.15 -12.17
N ALA A 14 11.24 -9.03 -12.54
CA ALA A 14 10.30 -10.15 -12.67
C ALA A 14 9.17 -9.69 -13.58
N ASP A 15 8.50 -10.64 -14.20
CA ASP A 15 7.40 -10.30 -15.12
C ASP A 15 6.20 -9.72 -14.38
N PRO A 16 5.38 -8.92 -15.07
CA PRO A 16 4.25 -8.25 -14.42
C PRO A 16 3.26 -9.18 -13.71
N ALA A 17 2.98 -10.34 -14.27
CA ALA A 17 2.04 -11.27 -13.66
C ALA A 17 2.55 -11.80 -12.32
N THR A 18 3.83 -12.12 -12.25
CA THR A 18 4.46 -12.59 -11.02
C THR A 18 4.43 -11.50 -9.95
N VAL A 19 4.75 -10.27 -10.36
CA VAL A 19 4.78 -9.14 -9.44
C VAL A 19 3.38 -8.81 -8.93
N LEU A 20 2.40 -8.81 -9.83
CA LEU A 20 1.01 -8.54 -9.44
C LEU A 20 0.50 -9.58 -8.44
N ALA A 21 0.80 -10.86 -8.70
CA ALA A 21 0.40 -11.94 -7.80
C ALA A 21 1.02 -11.76 -6.41
N ALA A 22 2.27 -11.31 -6.35
CA ALA A 22 2.94 -11.05 -5.07
C ALA A 22 2.26 -9.92 -4.30
N ILE A 23 1.95 -8.82 -4.98
CA ILE A 23 1.27 -7.68 -4.35
C ILE A 23 -0.10 -8.10 -3.81
N ALA A 24 -0.82 -8.94 -4.55
CA ALA A 24 -2.15 -9.37 -4.19
C ALA A 24 -2.19 -10.51 -3.17
N ASP A 25 -1.03 -11.03 -2.78
CA ASP A 25 -0.93 -12.11 -1.79
C ASP A 25 -0.84 -11.54 -0.38
N TYR A 26 -1.97 -11.33 0.23
CA TYR A 26 -2.08 -10.71 1.55
C TYR A 26 -1.74 -11.67 2.70
N GLN A 27 -1.72 -12.97 2.43
CA GLN A 27 -1.40 -13.96 3.46
C GLN A 27 0.09 -14.32 3.48
N GLY A 28 0.69 -14.52 2.32
CA GLY A 28 2.06 -14.98 2.22
C GLY A 28 3.08 -13.87 2.08
N VAL A 29 2.88 -13.01 1.11
CA VAL A 29 3.87 -11.97 0.77
C VAL A 29 3.73 -10.72 1.61
N ARG A 30 2.51 -10.21 1.77
CA ARG A 30 2.31 -8.90 2.41
C ARG A 30 2.98 -8.81 3.78
N PRO A 31 2.85 -9.80 4.68
CA PRO A 31 3.53 -9.69 5.98
C PRO A 31 5.04 -9.58 5.88
N LYS A 32 5.62 -10.12 4.82
CA LYS A 32 7.07 -10.12 4.64
C LYS A 32 7.62 -8.82 4.12
N ILE A 33 6.78 -7.99 3.50
CA ILE A 33 7.25 -6.75 2.88
C ILE A 33 6.92 -5.51 3.71
N LEU A 34 6.12 -5.62 4.75
CA LEU A 34 5.78 -4.49 5.59
C LEU A 34 6.99 -4.04 6.41
N SER A 35 7.12 -2.72 6.57
CA SER A 35 8.22 -2.15 7.33
C SER A 35 7.86 -2.07 8.81
N ALA A 36 8.79 -1.56 9.62
CA ALA A 36 8.58 -1.39 11.05
C ALA A 36 7.45 -0.41 11.39
N HIS A 37 6.99 0.37 10.42
CA HIS A 37 5.87 1.29 10.61
C HIS A 37 4.54 0.57 10.74
N TYR A 38 4.47 -0.71 10.35
CA TYR A 38 3.24 -1.48 10.38
C TYR A 38 3.23 -2.46 11.54
N SER A 39 2.06 -2.63 12.17
CA SER A 39 1.88 -3.61 13.23
C SER A 39 0.45 -4.14 13.21
N GLU A 40 0.20 -5.17 13.98
CA GLU A 40 -1.13 -5.76 14.13
C GLU A 40 -1.74 -6.18 12.79
N TYR A 41 -0.91 -6.63 11.87
CA TYR A 41 -1.36 -7.05 10.55
C TYR A 41 -2.16 -8.34 10.64
N ARG A 42 -3.34 -8.35 10.00
CA ARG A 42 -4.18 -9.54 9.96
C ARG A 42 -5.08 -9.53 8.74
N VAL A 43 -5.40 -10.70 8.24
CA VAL A 43 -6.36 -10.87 7.14
C VAL A 43 -7.69 -11.24 7.77
N LEU A 44 -8.72 -10.45 7.48
CA LEU A 44 -10.06 -10.65 8.03
C LEU A 44 -10.94 -11.46 7.12
N GLN A 45 -10.69 -11.40 5.80
CA GLN A 45 -11.50 -12.08 4.80
C GLN A 45 -10.65 -12.29 3.56
N GLY A 46 -10.86 -13.41 2.87
CA GLY A 46 -10.10 -13.72 1.67
C GLY A 46 -8.64 -14.02 1.98
N GLY A 47 -7.75 -13.29 1.37
CA GLY A 47 -6.31 -13.45 1.58
C GLY A 47 -5.51 -13.29 0.30
N GLN A 48 -6.15 -13.45 -0.84
CA GLN A 48 -5.48 -13.31 -2.12
C GLN A 48 -6.41 -12.60 -3.10
N GLY A 49 -5.96 -11.46 -3.60
CA GLY A 49 -6.64 -10.74 -4.65
C GLY A 49 -7.98 -10.14 -4.27
N GLN A 50 -8.85 -10.12 -5.24
CA GLN A 50 -10.17 -9.52 -5.16
C GLN A 50 -10.96 -10.06 -3.98
N GLY A 51 -11.58 -9.17 -3.23
CA GLY A 51 -12.42 -9.53 -2.10
C GLY A 51 -11.69 -9.72 -0.79
N THR A 52 -10.38 -9.52 -0.77
CA THR A 52 -9.61 -9.57 0.47
C THR A 52 -9.98 -8.38 1.36
N VAL A 53 -10.06 -8.61 2.66
CA VAL A 53 -10.12 -7.56 3.66
C VAL A 53 -8.97 -7.80 4.63
N ALA A 54 -8.09 -6.83 4.75
CA ALA A 54 -6.93 -6.91 5.63
C ALA A 54 -6.87 -5.67 6.51
N ALA A 55 -6.33 -5.83 7.70
CA ALA A 55 -6.26 -4.71 8.63
C ALA A 55 -4.86 -4.61 9.23
N TRP A 56 -4.46 -3.39 9.54
CA TRP A 56 -3.17 -3.14 10.17
C TRP A 56 -3.18 -1.79 10.87
N ARG A 57 -2.18 -1.60 11.70
CA ARG A 57 -1.92 -0.32 12.31
C ARG A 57 -0.72 0.29 11.60
N LEU A 58 -0.86 1.50 11.13
CA LEU A 58 0.20 2.24 10.48
C LEU A 58 0.69 3.35 11.41
N GLN A 59 1.96 3.27 11.80
CA GLN A 59 2.59 4.22 12.71
C GLN A 59 3.41 5.20 11.87
N ALA A 60 2.90 6.40 11.68
CA ALA A 60 3.58 7.40 10.87
C ALA A 60 4.69 8.10 11.66
N THR A 61 4.43 8.45 12.92
CA THR A 61 5.40 9.04 13.82
C THR A 61 5.24 8.38 15.20
N LYS A 62 6.08 8.75 16.16
CA LYS A 62 6.00 8.18 17.51
C LYS A 62 4.62 8.39 18.15
N SER A 63 3.98 9.50 17.85
CA SER A 63 2.71 9.85 18.48
C SER A 63 1.50 9.72 17.56
N ARG A 64 1.69 9.32 16.30
CA ARG A 64 0.59 9.31 15.34
C ARG A 64 0.48 7.98 14.62
N SER A 65 -0.68 7.35 14.76
CA SER A 65 -0.96 6.08 14.11
C SER A 65 -2.39 6.03 13.61
N ARG A 66 -2.65 5.11 12.70
CA ARG A 66 -3.97 4.90 12.12
C ARG A 66 -4.27 3.42 12.07
N GLN A 67 -5.51 3.09 12.37
CA GLN A 67 -6.03 1.74 12.10
C GLN A 67 -6.59 1.76 10.68
N VAL A 68 -6.08 0.89 9.83
CA VAL A 68 -6.51 0.77 8.45
C VAL A 68 -7.22 -0.57 8.29
N GLN A 69 -8.36 -0.55 7.62
CA GLN A 69 -9.04 -1.77 7.20
C GLN A 69 -9.24 -1.66 5.70
N ALA A 70 -8.43 -2.36 4.95
CA ALA A 70 -8.40 -2.25 3.51
C ALA A 70 -9.33 -3.27 2.86
N ASP A 71 -10.26 -2.75 2.05
CA ASP A 71 -11.07 -3.56 1.15
C ASP A 71 -10.33 -3.60 -0.18
N VAL A 72 -10.05 -4.79 -0.67
CA VAL A 72 -9.17 -4.98 -1.83
C VAL A 72 -9.96 -5.30 -3.09
N ASP A 73 -9.71 -4.53 -4.14
CA ASP A 73 -10.18 -4.80 -5.48
C ASP A 73 -8.98 -4.98 -6.40
N VAL A 74 -9.12 -5.83 -7.41
CA VAL A 74 -8.10 -6.00 -8.43
C VAL A 74 -8.74 -5.68 -9.78
N ALA A 75 -8.15 -4.74 -10.50
CA ALA A 75 -8.64 -4.32 -11.80
C ALA A 75 -7.46 -4.26 -12.77
N GLY A 76 -7.39 -5.19 -13.73
CA GLY A 76 -6.27 -5.26 -14.67
C GLY A 76 -4.95 -5.50 -13.93
N HIS A 77 -4.02 -4.58 -14.05
CA HIS A 77 -2.71 -4.66 -13.40
C HIS A 77 -2.64 -3.76 -12.16
N THR A 78 -3.77 -3.46 -11.56
CA THR A 78 -3.83 -2.58 -10.39
C THR A 78 -4.52 -3.28 -9.22
N VAL A 79 -3.90 -3.20 -8.05
CA VAL A 79 -4.50 -3.64 -6.80
C VAL A 79 -4.91 -2.37 -6.05
N ILE A 80 -6.18 -2.28 -5.68
CA ILE A 80 -6.77 -1.09 -5.07
C ILE A 80 -7.14 -1.42 -3.63
N GLU A 81 -6.64 -0.63 -2.70
CA GLU A 81 -6.91 -0.80 -1.27
C GLU A 81 -7.68 0.41 -0.78
N LYS A 82 -8.94 0.21 -0.42
CA LYS A 82 -9.77 1.30 0.11
C LYS A 82 -9.94 1.12 1.61
N ASP A 83 -9.55 2.13 2.36
CA ASP A 83 -9.69 2.10 3.81
C ASP A 83 -11.15 2.32 4.21
N ALA A 84 -11.72 1.35 4.91
CA ALA A 84 -13.10 1.45 5.40
C ALA A 84 -13.26 2.52 6.48
N ASN A 85 -12.16 2.93 7.11
CA ASN A 85 -12.19 3.87 8.22
C ASN A 85 -11.99 5.33 7.81
N SER A 86 -11.69 5.58 6.52
CA SER A 86 -11.35 6.94 6.10
C SER A 86 -11.43 7.09 4.57
N SER A 87 -10.94 8.21 4.06
CA SER A 87 -10.86 8.47 2.63
C SER A 87 -9.58 7.93 1.97
N LEU A 88 -8.75 7.22 2.72
CA LEU A 88 -7.45 6.74 2.21
C LEU A 88 -7.65 5.64 1.17
N VAL A 89 -7.03 5.80 0.01
CA VAL A 89 -7.03 4.80 -1.06
C VAL A 89 -5.60 4.62 -1.55
N THR A 90 -5.16 3.38 -1.62
CA THR A 90 -3.84 3.05 -2.16
C THR A 90 -3.99 2.20 -3.40
N ASN A 91 -3.35 2.62 -4.48
CA ASN A 91 -3.30 1.87 -5.73
C ASN A 91 -1.89 1.36 -5.96
N TRP A 92 -1.78 0.06 -6.21
CA TRP A 92 -0.53 -0.59 -6.62
C TRP A 92 -0.67 -0.93 -8.08
N THR A 93 0.12 -0.30 -8.94
CA THR A 93 0.05 -0.52 -10.38
C THR A 93 1.34 -1.18 -10.85
N VAL A 94 1.19 -2.25 -11.65
CA VAL A 94 2.31 -2.96 -12.22
C VAL A 94 2.32 -2.74 -13.73
N ALA A 95 3.43 -2.23 -14.24
CA ALA A 95 3.57 -1.99 -15.67
C ALA A 95 4.79 -2.75 -16.20
N PRO A 96 4.70 -3.32 -17.43
CA PRO A 96 5.87 -3.96 -18.03
C PRO A 96 6.95 -2.92 -18.29
N ALA A 97 8.20 -3.32 -18.07
CA ALA A 97 9.36 -2.45 -18.30
C ALA A 97 10.53 -3.32 -18.78
N GLY A 98 10.72 -3.39 -20.08
CA GLY A 98 11.73 -4.27 -20.66
C GLY A 98 11.46 -5.72 -20.26
N PRO A 99 12.46 -6.44 -19.74
CA PRO A 99 12.26 -7.83 -19.30
C PRO A 99 11.61 -7.92 -17.92
N GLY A 100 11.43 -6.82 -17.23
CA GLY A 100 10.86 -6.80 -15.88
C GLY A 100 9.62 -5.94 -15.77
N SER A 101 9.44 -5.32 -14.60
CA SER A 101 8.26 -4.53 -14.28
C SER A 101 8.63 -3.27 -13.53
N THR A 102 7.74 -2.29 -13.59
CA THR A 102 7.78 -1.13 -12.69
C THR A 102 6.55 -1.18 -11.81
N VAL A 103 6.75 -1.09 -10.51
CA VAL A 103 5.66 -1.04 -9.55
C VAL A 103 5.54 0.40 -9.04
N THR A 104 4.34 0.95 -9.13
CA THR A 104 4.05 2.27 -8.59
C THR A 104 2.98 2.11 -7.51
N VAL A 105 3.25 2.64 -6.32
CA VAL A 105 2.26 2.72 -5.27
C VAL A 105 1.87 4.17 -5.10
N LYS A 106 0.57 4.46 -5.15
CA LYS A 106 0.04 5.81 -4.99
C LYS A 106 -1.06 5.80 -3.95
N THR A 107 -0.91 6.62 -2.94
CA THR A 107 -1.90 6.77 -1.90
C THR A 107 -2.49 8.16 -1.95
N THR A 108 -3.82 8.24 -1.90
CA THR A 108 -4.54 9.50 -1.91
C THR A 108 -5.47 9.56 -0.71
N TRP A 109 -5.69 10.77 -0.21
CA TRP A 109 -6.63 11.00 0.89
C TRP A 109 -7.10 12.45 0.83
N ASN A 110 -8.25 12.71 1.47
CA ASN A 110 -8.75 14.08 1.55
C ASN A 110 -8.08 14.78 2.72
N GLY A 111 -7.50 15.94 2.46
CA GLY A 111 -6.69 16.64 3.43
C GLY A 111 -7.37 17.73 4.22
N ALA A 112 -8.67 17.96 4.01
CA ALA A 112 -9.33 19.14 4.58
C ALA A 112 -10.34 18.81 5.67
N GLY A 113 -10.26 19.54 6.74
CA GLY A 113 -11.31 19.66 7.75
C GLY A 113 -11.66 18.41 8.54
N GLY A 114 -12.17 18.59 9.73
CA GLY A 114 -12.71 17.53 10.55
C GLY A 114 -11.80 16.33 10.71
N VAL A 115 -12.36 15.15 10.55
CA VAL A 115 -11.60 13.90 10.64
C VAL A 115 -10.50 13.87 9.60
N LYS A 116 -10.74 14.51 8.48
CA LYS A 116 -9.78 14.49 7.37
C LYS A 116 -8.54 15.33 7.64
N GLY A 117 -8.70 16.39 8.43
CA GLY A 117 -7.56 17.17 8.88
C GLY A 117 -6.60 16.35 9.73
N PHE A 118 -7.14 15.33 10.39
CA PHE A 118 -6.33 14.42 11.16
C PHE A 118 -5.33 13.67 10.25
N PHE A 119 -5.77 13.27 9.07
CA PHE A 119 -4.86 12.61 8.12
C PHE A 119 -3.72 13.52 7.68
N GLU A 120 -4.01 14.77 7.41
CA GLU A 120 -2.96 15.72 7.04
C GLU A 120 -1.86 15.78 8.09
N LYS A 121 -2.26 15.76 9.35
CA LYS A 121 -1.28 15.81 10.44
C LYS A 121 -0.54 14.50 10.63
N THR A 122 -1.17 13.39 10.27
CA THR A 122 -0.60 12.05 10.50
C THR A 122 0.26 11.60 9.33
N PHE A 123 -0.19 11.88 8.11
CA PHE A 123 0.47 11.40 6.90
C PHE A 123 0.87 12.54 6.00
N ALA A 124 1.96 13.22 6.33
CA ALA A 124 2.54 14.18 5.39
C ALA A 124 3.06 13.39 4.18
N PRO A 125 2.90 13.92 2.95
CA PRO A 125 3.31 13.18 1.75
C PRO A 125 4.76 12.68 1.76
N LEU A 126 5.70 13.49 2.26
CA LEU A 126 7.09 13.07 2.31
C LEU A 126 7.30 11.91 3.27
N GLY A 127 6.63 11.92 4.41
CA GLY A 127 6.72 10.83 5.37
C GLY A 127 6.14 9.55 4.81
N LEU A 128 5.02 9.64 4.11
CA LEU A 128 4.40 8.48 3.52
C LEU A 128 5.25 7.90 2.37
N ARG A 129 5.88 8.76 1.57
CA ARG A 129 6.81 8.29 0.53
C ARG A 129 7.95 7.46 1.10
N LYS A 130 8.46 7.87 2.25
CA LYS A 130 9.51 7.11 2.91
C LYS A 130 9.02 5.71 3.26
N ILE A 131 7.81 5.61 3.82
CA ILE A 131 7.21 4.33 4.15
C ILE A 131 6.96 3.50 2.89
N GLN A 132 6.43 4.12 1.83
CA GLN A 132 6.20 3.45 0.55
C GLN A 132 7.50 2.88 -0.02
N ASN A 133 8.57 3.66 0.02
CA ASN A 133 9.86 3.21 -0.50
C ASN A 133 10.43 2.03 0.27
N GLU A 134 10.22 1.99 1.58
CA GLU A 134 10.63 0.86 2.39
C GLU A 134 9.89 -0.41 1.99
N VAL A 135 8.58 -0.31 1.82
CA VAL A 135 7.76 -1.45 1.42
C VAL A 135 8.11 -1.91 0.02
N LEU A 136 8.31 -0.97 -0.91
CA LEU A 136 8.69 -1.31 -2.29
C LEU A 136 10.05 -2.01 -2.34
N ALA A 137 11.01 -1.57 -1.55
CA ALA A 137 12.32 -2.21 -1.49
C ALA A 137 12.20 -3.64 -0.96
N ASN A 138 11.33 -3.85 0.02
CA ASN A 138 11.09 -5.18 0.56
C ASN A 138 10.36 -6.07 -0.45
N LEU A 139 9.42 -5.51 -1.20
CA LEU A 139 8.73 -6.24 -2.28
C LEU A 139 9.72 -6.70 -3.33
N LYS A 140 10.61 -5.81 -3.75
CA LYS A 140 11.63 -6.12 -4.73
C LYS A 140 12.50 -7.30 -4.26
N LYS A 141 12.95 -7.26 -3.01
CA LYS A 141 13.72 -8.36 -2.42
C LYS A 141 12.95 -9.66 -2.39
N GLU A 142 11.69 -9.60 -1.99
CA GLU A 142 10.87 -10.80 -1.87
C GLU A 142 10.63 -11.46 -3.22
N VAL A 143 10.37 -10.67 -4.25
CA VAL A 143 10.06 -11.18 -5.59
C VAL A 143 11.33 -11.67 -6.31
N GLU A 144 12.42 -10.94 -6.19
CA GLU A 144 13.66 -11.27 -6.89
C GLU A 144 14.49 -12.32 -6.16
N GLY A 145 14.25 -12.43 -4.89
CA GLY A 145 15.00 -13.16 -4.00
C GLY A 145 15.13 -14.41 -3.77
#